data_44a02b6021ba207e5c8ec68ee1444ff9
#
_entry.id   44a02b6021ba207e5c8ec68ee1444ff9
#
_cell.length_a   1.000
_cell.length_b   1.000
_cell.length_c   1.000
_cell.angle_alpha   90.00
_cell.angle_beta   90.00
_cell.angle_gamma   90.00
#
_symmetry.space_group_name_H-M   'P 1'
#
loop_
_entity.id
_entity.type
_entity.pdbx_description
1 polymer ?
#
loop_
_entity_poly.entity_id
_entity_poly.type
_entity_poly.pdbx_seq_one_letter_code
_entity_poly.pdbx_strand_id
1 'polypeptide(L)'
;MTGEEAGARQADSASKLYPEADVPSPSLGSAKDVKRWVRWVIPHRLSGREPVAMAARAQLRHGVGKEVGAIPSIWMYTLGAVGTAWNCKGEKAVHTALTLWARHQGSNAAPMHMVEAKGTPRSFGAAVRALAEKGRGDKRPEETPVFRRLSSVVAAPAFDALAHHLRGIVDLLEAAEMPMDYGLLAADLFEWQSPQ
;
A
#
# COMPACT_ATOMS: atom_id res chain seq x y z
N MET A 1 21.70 -34.13 7.11
CA MET A 1 20.47 -33.36 7.30
C MET A 1 20.33 -32.42 6.12
N THR A 2 19.47 -32.75 5.19
CA THR A 2 19.39 -32.14 3.87
C THR A 2 18.49 -30.89 3.92
N GLY A 3 18.79 -29.89 3.10
CA GLY A 3 18.08 -28.61 3.05
C GLY A 3 16.57 -28.70 2.71
N GLU A 4 16.10 -29.86 2.27
CA GLU A 4 14.70 -30.18 1.99
C GLU A 4 13.83 -30.25 3.27
N GLU A 5 14.37 -30.75 4.38
CA GLU A 5 13.62 -30.81 5.66
C GLU A 5 13.44 -29.45 6.32
N ALA A 6 14.34 -28.50 6.07
CA ALA A 6 14.21 -27.13 6.58
C ALA A 6 13.12 -26.35 5.82
N GLY A 7 13.02 -26.54 4.51
CA GLY A 7 11.99 -25.94 3.67
C GLY A 7 10.58 -26.44 3.99
N ALA A 8 10.43 -27.74 4.23
CA ALA A 8 9.15 -28.35 4.59
C ALA A 8 8.62 -27.87 5.95
N ARG A 9 9.48 -27.69 6.94
CA ARG A 9 9.09 -27.17 8.27
C ARG A 9 8.68 -25.70 8.23
N GLN A 10 9.29 -24.92 7.34
CA GLN A 10 8.96 -23.49 7.19
C GLN A 10 7.63 -23.30 6.45
N ALA A 11 7.31 -24.17 5.49
CA ALA A 11 6.01 -24.20 4.79
C ALA A 11 4.86 -24.64 5.74
N ASP A 12 5.11 -25.62 6.62
CA ASP A 12 4.12 -26.11 7.60
C ASP A 12 3.84 -25.08 8.71
N SER A 13 4.84 -24.28 9.08
CA SER A 13 4.66 -23.18 10.04
C SER A 13 3.87 -22.01 9.47
N ALA A 14 4.00 -21.72 8.18
CA ALA A 14 3.21 -20.70 7.48
C ALA A 14 1.75 -21.12 7.32
N SER A 15 1.48 -22.40 7.04
CA SER A 15 0.13 -22.97 6.91
C SER A 15 -0.66 -22.92 8.22
N LYS A 16 0.00 -23.10 9.38
CA LYS A 16 -0.67 -23.03 10.70
C LYS A 16 -1.05 -21.62 11.14
N LEU A 17 -0.44 -20.60 10.57
CA LEU A 17 -0.75 -19.20 10.88
C LEU A 17 -1.98 -18.67 10.11
N TYR A 18 -2.46 -19.40 9.10
CA TYR A 18 -3.54 -18.95 8.23
C TYR A 18 -4.56 -20.09 8.02
N PRO A 19 -5.79 -20.04 8.56
CA PRO A 19 -6.85 -20.95 8.15
C PRO A 19 -7.13 -20.72 6.65
N GLU A 20 -6.98 -21.78 5.86
CA GLU A 20 -6.84 -21.80 4.40
C GLU A 20 -8.05 -21.31 3.58
N ALA A 21 -9.21 -21.08 4.18
CA ALA A 21 -10.45 -20.95 3.41
C ALA A 21 -10.70 -19.57 2.77
N ASP A 22 -9.97 -18.50 3.17
CA ASP A 22 -10.33 -17.13 2.76
C ASP A 22 -9.14 -16.21 2.43
N VAL A 23 -7.92 -16.76 2.38
CA VAL A 23 -6.74 -15.95 2.04
C VAL A 23 -6.63 -15.84 0.52
N PRO A 24 -6.76 -14.65 -0.07
CA PRO A 24 -6.50 -14.48 -1.50
C PRO A 24 -5.07 -14.95 -1.79
N SER A 25 -4.91 -15.82 -2.78
CA SER A 25 -3.56 -16.18 -3.22
C SER A 25 -2.84 -14.90 -3.67
N PRO A 26 -1.66 -14.58 -3.09
CA PRO A 26 -0.92 -13.37 -3.45
C PRO A 26 -0.19 -13.57 -4.79
N SER A 27 -0.94 -13.80 -5.86
CA SER A 27 -0.34 -13.95 -7.19
C SER A 27 0.19 -12.63 -7.75
N LEU A 28 0.00 -11.51 -7.18
CA LEU A 28 0.50 -10.17 -7.53
C LEU A 28 0.76 -9.93 -9.05
N GLY A 29 0.19 -10.77 -9.92
CA GLY A 29 0.46 -10.81 -11.35
C GLY A 29 -0.33 -9.80 -12.17
N SER A 30 -1.34 -9.17 -11.57
CA SER A 30 -2.20 -8.18 -12.23
C SER A 30 -2.62 -7.06 -11.29
N ALA A 31 -3.08 -5.94 -11.85
CA ALA A 31 -3.67 -4.84 -11.09
C ALA A 31 -4.86 -5.29 -10.20
N LYS A 32 -5.65 -6.25 -10.71
CA LYS A 32 -6.76 -6.85 -9.95
C LYS A 32 -6.26 -7.64 -8.74
N ASP A 33 -5.18 -8.38 -8.89
CA ASP A 33 -4.62 -9.21 -7.82
C ASP A 33 -3.99 -8.35 -6.72
N VAL A 34 -3.17 -7.37 -7.08
CA VAL A 34 -2.56 -6.45 -6.10
C VAL A 34 -3.62 -5.65 -5.36
N LYS A 35 -4.68 -5.20 -6.05
CA LYS A 35 -5.82 -4.52 -5.43
C LYS A 35 -6.52 -5.41 -4.40
N ARG A 36 -6.85 -6.65 -4.79
CA ARG A 36 -7.52 -7.62 -3.93
C ARG A 36 -6.68 -7.95 -2.70
N TRP A 37 -5.39 -8.16 -2.89
CA TRP A 37 -4.46 -8.44 -1.80
C TRP A 37 -4.39 -7.31 -0.79
N VAL A 38 -4.17 -6.06 -1.22
CA VAL A 38 -4.07 -4.90 -0.33
C VAL A 38 -5.38 -4.65 0.42
N ARG A 39 -6.54 -4.76 -0.26
CA ARG A 39 -7.85 -4.63 0.38
C ARG A 39 -8.13 -5.72 1.41
N TRP A 40 -7.54 -6.90 1.25
CA TRP A 40 -7.67 -7.99 2.19
C TRP A 40 -6.66 -7.86 3.35
N VAL A 41 -5.38 -7.65 3.08
CA VAL A 41 -4.31 -7.71 4.09
C VAL A 41 -4.43 -6.58 5.12
N ILE A 42 -4.84 -5.40 4.72
CA ILE A 42 -4.98 -4.26 5.65
C ILE A 42 -5.99 -4.57 6.77
N PRO A 43 -7.26 -4.86 6.51
CA PRO A 43 -8.22 -5.10 7.58
C PRO A 43 -7.97 -6.39 8.36
N HIS A 44 -7.49 -7.46 7.71
CA HIS A 44 -7.38 -8.77 8.36
C HIS A 44 -6.05 -9.01 9.09
N ARG A 45 -5.00 -8.28 8.76
CA ARG A 45 -3.65 -8.52 9.29
C ARG A 45 -2.99 -7.30 9.92
N LEU A 46 -3.35 -6.11 9.48
CA LEU A 46 -2.59 -4.91 9.80
C LEU A 46 -3.36 -3.87 10.63
N SER A 47 -4.70 -3.89 10.64
CA SER A 47 -5.52 -2.86 11.30
C SER A 47 -5.84 -3.12 12.77
N GLY A 48 -5.53 -4.30 13.28
CA GLY A 48 -5.79 -4.67 14.68
C GLY A 48 -5.00 -3.86 15.71
N ARG A 49 -5.41 -3.96 16.97
CA ARG A 49 -4.68 -3.41 18.13
C ARG A 49 -3.73 -4.42 18.78
N GLU A 50 -3.72 -5.64 18.27
CA GLU A 50 -2.84 -6.70 18.73
C GLU A 50 -1.38 -6.31 18.53
N PRO A 51 -0.48 -6.73 19.44
CA PRO A 51 0.96 -6.39 19.36
C PRO A 51 1.59 -6.77 18.01
N VAL A 52 1.17 -7.88 17.40
CA VAL A 52 1.67 -8.34 16.08
C VAL A 52 1.28 -7.34 14.97
N ALA A 53 0.03 -6.88 14.91
CA ALA A 53 -0.43 -5.91 13.93
C ALA A 53 0.25 -4.53 14.13
N MET A 54 0.43 -4.13 15.39
CA MET A 54 1.15 -2.89 15.72
C MET A 54 2.62 -2.95 15.29
N ALA A 55 3.31 -4.05 15.56
CA ALA A 55 4.69 -4.27 15.15
C ALA A 55 4.81 -4.29 13.61
N ALA A 56 3.89 -4.96 12.92
CA ALA A 56 3.85 -5.00 11.46
C ALA A 56 3.70 -3.59 10.85
N ARG A 57 2.79 -2.77 11.38
CA ARG A 57 2.65 -1.37 10.94
C ARG A 57 3.91 -0.54 11.19
N ALA A 58 4.56 -0.73 12.32
CA ALA A 58 5.82 -0.04 12.62
C ALA A 58 6.91 -0.41 11.61
N GLN A 59 7.04 -1.70 11.27
CA GLN A 59 8.00 -2.19 10.27
C GLN A 59 7.65 -1.69 8.86
N LEU A 60 6.37 -1.68 8.48
CA LEU A 60 5.93 -1.13 7.20
C LEU A 60 6.27 0.37 7.10
N ARG A 61 6.03 1.17 8.15
CA ARG A 61 6.45 2.59 8.17
C ARG A 61 7.95 2.76 7.97
N HIS A 62 8.75 1.88 8.56
CA HIS A 62 10.20 1.87 8.38
C HIS A 62 10.62 1.49 6.95
N GLY A 63 9.73 0.81 6.20
CA GLY A 63 9.92 0.42 4.80
C GLY A 63 9.71 1.54 3.79
N VAL A 64 9.16 2.68 4.18
CA VAL A 64 8.90 3.80 3.25
C VAL A 64 10.19 4.28 2.59
N GLY A 65 10.23 4.23 1.26
CA GLY A 65 11.39 4.65 0.46
C GLY A 65 12.55 3.65 0.46
N LYS A 66 12.38 2.46 1.01
CA LYS A 66 13.34 1.35 0.90
C LYS A 66 12.97 0.44 -0.28
N GLU A 67 13.95 -0.27 -0.78
CA GLU A 67 13.76 -1.25 -1.84
C GLU A 67 12.88 -2.42 -1.35
N VAL A 68 12.17 -3.02 -2.30
CA VAL A 68 11.39 -4.23 -2.07
C VAL A 68 12.32 -5.33 -1.57
N GLY A 69 11.91 -6.03 -0.51
CA GLY A 69 12.71 -7.11 0.07
C GLY A 69 13.79 -6.65 1.07
N ALA A 70 14.03 -5.33 1.25
CA ALA A 70 15.03 -4.83 2.19
C ALA A 70 14.69 -5.12 3.68
N ILE A 71 13.43 -5.39 4.00
CA ILE A 71 12.98 -5.64 5.37
C ILE A 71 12.30 -7.01 5.47
N PRO A 72 12.98 -8.05 5.97
CA PRO A 72 12.43 -9.40 6.02
C PRO A 72 11.11 -9.53 6.80
N SER A 73 10.93 -8.76 7.86
CA SER A 73 9.74 -8.82 8.73
C SER A 73 8.43 -8.42 8.03
N ILE A 74 8.48 -7.77 6.85
CA ILE A 74 7.29 -7.39 6.09
C ILE A 74 7.09 -8.22 4.81
N TRP A 75 7.96 -9.16 4.50
CA TRP A 75 7.88 -9.97 3.28
C TRP A 75 6.54 -10.67 3.15
N MET A 76 6.02 -11.22 4.22
CA MET A 76 4.72 -11.89 4.24
C MET A 76 3.54 -11.02 3.80
N TYR A 77 3.70 -9.70 3.81
CA TYR A 77 2.68 -8.74 3.36
C TYR A 77 2.97 -8.16 1.99
N THR A 78 4.23 -8.07 1.60
CA THR A 78 4.69 -7.27 0.44
C THR A 78 5.19 -8.12 -0.73
N LEU A 79 5.55 -9.37 -0.48
CA LEU A 79 6.02 -10.28 -1.54
C LEU A 79 4.91 -11.25 -1.94
N GLY A 80 5.00 -11.79 -3.14
CA GLY A 80 4.13 -12.86 -3.62
C GLY A 80 4.28 -14.16 -2.82
N ALA A 81 3.36 -15.11 -3.02
CA ALA A 81 3.46 -16.40 -2.36
C ALA A 81 4.74 -17.13 -2.79
N VAL A 82 5.37 -17.80 -1.82
CA VAL A 82 6.52 -18.66 -2.08
C VAL A 82 6.14 -19.71 -3.15
N GLY A 83 6.91 -19.77 -4.24
CA GLY A 83 6.65 -20.68 -5.35
C GLY A 83 5.86 -20.09 -6.53
N THR A 84 5.36 -18.85 -6.43
CA THR A 84 4.84 -18.11 -7.58
C THR A 84 5.98 -17.40 -8.32
N ALA A 85 5.82 -17.20 -9.64
CA ALA A 85 6.80 -16.44 -10.41
C ALA A 85 6.94 -15.02 -9.81
N TRP A 86 8.17 -14.60 -9.57
CA TRP A 86 8.48 -13.25 -9.06
C TRP A 86 7.88 -12.21 -10.00
N ASN A 87 6.99 -11.36 -9.46
CA ASN A 87 6.45 -10.24 -10.20
C ASN A 87 6.92 -8.92 -9.57
N CYS A 88 8.09 -8.45 -10.05
CA CYS A 88 8.68 -7.21 -9.55
C CYS A 88 7.73 -6.01 -9.58
N LYS A 89 6.82 -5.94 -10.57
CA LYS A 89 5.82 -4.87 -10.66
C LYS A 89 4.79 -4.97 -9.54
N GLY A 90 4.25 -6.17 -9.32
CA GLY A 90 3.26 -6.42 -8.27
C GLY A 90 3.83 -6.18 -6.88
N GLU A 91 5.03 -6.68 -6.63
CA GLU A 91 5.71 -6.51 -5.35
C GLU A 91 6.04 -5.04 -5.06
N LYS A 92 6.53 -4.29 -6.07
CA LYS A 92 6.77 -2.85 -5.95
C LYS A 92 5.47 -2.08 -5.67
N ALA A 93 4.39 -2.40 -6.37
CA ALA A 93 3.10 -1.76 -6.16
C ALA A 93 2.54 -2.02 -4.77
N VAL A 94 2.56 -3.28 -4.30
CA VAL A 94 2.09 -3.68 -2.97
C VAL A 94 2.96 -3.09 -1.87
N HIS A 95 4.30 -3.20 -1.99
CA HIS A 95 5.23 -2.63 -1.02
C HIS A 95 4.99 -1.13 -0.85
N THR A 96 4.93 -0.39 -1.95
CA THR A 96 4.70 1.06 -1.92
C THR A 96 3.35 1.40 -1.30
N ALA A 97 2.27 0.72 -1.72
CA ALA A 97 0.95 0.97 -1.18
C ALA A 97 0.85 0.68 0.33
N LEU A 98 1.38 -0.46 0.79
CA LEU A 98 1.30 -0.84 2.21
C LEU A 98 2.20 0.02 3.11
N THR A 99 3.38 0.39 2.65
CA THR A 99 4.28 1.27 3.42
C THR A 99 3.72 2.68 3.53
N LEU A 100 3.14 3.23 2.45
CA LEU A 100 2.44 4.50 2.45
C LEU A 100 1.16 4.45 3.32
N TRP A 101 0.40 3.34 3.26
CA TRP A 101 -0.74 3.16 4.16
C TRP A 101 -0.33 3.18 5.62
N ALA A 102 0.70 2.43 5.99
CA ALA A 102 1.16 2.38 7.38
C ALA A 102 1.63 3.75 7.89
N ARG A 103 2.20 4.58 7.00
CA ARG A 103 2.54 5.97 7.28
C ARG A 103 1.28 6.82 7.46
N HIS A 104 0.31 6.71 6.55
CA HIS A 104 -0.97 7.42 6.61
C HIS A 104 -1.80 7.04 7.85
N GLN A 105 -1.80 5.76 8.21
CA GLN A 105 -2.46 5.32 9.44
C GLN A 105 -1.83 5.96 10.68
N GLY A 106 -0.51 6.10 10.71
CA GLY A 106 0.21 6.78 11.78
C GLY A 106 -0.28 6.40 13.16
N SER A 107 -0.66 7.38 13.93
CA SER A 107 -1.34 7.27 15.23
C SER A 107 -2.86 7.50 15.15
N ASN A 108 -3.42 7.72 13.96
CA ASN A 108 -4.84 7.98 13.77
C ASN A 108 -5.70 6.82 14.30
N ALA A 109 -6.71 7.15 15.12
CA ALA A 109 -7.66 6.18 15.64
C ALA A 109 -8.65 5.72 14.57
N ALA A 110 -9.00 6.60 13.63
CA ALA A 110 -9.84 6.28 12.50
C ALA A 110 -9.05 5.50 11.42
N PRO A 111 -9.69 4.57 10.70
CA PRO A 111 -9.03 3.84 9.63
C PRO A 111 -8.73 4.76 8.44
N MET A 112 -7.46 4.80 8.02
CA MET A 112 -7.02 5.56 6.84
C MET A 112 -7.11 4.76 5.54
N HIS A 113 -7.46 3.47 5.61
CA HIS A 113 -7.87 2.67 4.45
C HIS A 113 -9.36 2.43 4.49
N MET A 114 -10.05 2.90 3.47
CA MET A 114 -11.48 2.65 3.28
C MET A 114 -11.73 2.26 1.83
N VAL A 115 -12.39 1.12 1.65
CA VAL A 115 -12.79 0.67 0.31
C VAL A 115 -13.85 1.62 -0.25
N GLU A 116 -13.75 1.90 -1.55
CA GLU A 116 -14.72 2.69 -2.28
C GLU A 116 -16.13 2.12 -2.12
N ALA A 117 -17.06 2.95 -1.74
CA ALA A 117 -18.47 2.62 -1.59
C ALA A 117 -19.32 3.45 -2.56
N LYS A 118 -20.55 2.98 -2.82
CA LYS A 118 -21.48 3.61 -3.75
C LYS A 118 -21.70 5.09 -3.38
N GLY A 119 -21.38 5.99 -4.29
CA GLY A 119 -21.53 7.45 -4.10
C GLY A 119 -20.40 8.13 -3.29
N THR A 120 -19.38 7.39 -2.86
CA THR A 120 -18.24 7.96 -2.13
C THR A 120 -16.92 7.49 -2.74
N PRO A 121 -16.38 8.19 -3.75
CA PRO A 121 -15.10 7.87 -4.36
C PRO A 121 -13.97 7.89 -3.32
N ARG A 122 -13.11 6.88 -3.34
CA ARG A 122 -11.97 6.71 -2.41
C ARG A 122 -10.64 6.52 -3.13
N SER A 123 -10.58 6.75 -4.44
CA SER A 123 -9.31 6.70 -5.17
C SER A 123 -8.35 7.77 -4.66
N PHE A 124 -7.06 7.59 -4.94
CA PHE A 124 -6.04 8.59 -4.62
C PHE A 124 -6.40 9.97 -5.20
N GLY A 125 -6.80 10.03 -6.46
CA GLY A 125 -7.23 11.28 -7.11
C GLY A 125 -8.42 11.94 -6.42
N ALA A 126 -9.42 11.15 -5.99
CA ALA A 126 -10.57 11.68 -5.26
C ALA A 126 -10.18 12.26 -3.89
N ALA A 127 -9.29 11.57 -3.15
CA ALA A 127 -8.79 12.05 -1.87
C ALA A 127 -7.98 13.36 -2.03
N VAL A 128 -7.11 13.41 -3.04
CA VAL A 128 -6.32 14.62 -3.36
C VAL A 128 -7.22 15.79 -3.74
N ARG A 129 -8.26 15.54 -4.56
CA ARG A 129 -9.25 16.56 -4.92
C ARG A 129 -9.95 17.10 -3.67
N ALA A 130 -10.47 16.23 -2.82
CA ALA A 130 -11.17 16.63 -1.60
C ALA A 130 -10.25 17.43 -0.64
N LEU A 131 -8.97 17.02 -0.55
CA LEU A 131 -7.96 17.74 0.21
C LEU A 131 -7.70 19.15 -0.36
N ALA A 132 -7.60 19.26 -1.68
CA ALA A 132 -7.43 20.55 -2.36
C ALA A 132 -8.63 21.47 -2.15
N GLU A 133 -9.85 20.93 -2.23
CA GLU A 133 -11.09 21.67 -1.98
C GLU A 133 -11.18 22.16 -0.52
N LYS A 134 -10.85 21.31 0.46
CA LYS A 134 -10.86 21.66 1.89
C LYS A 134 -9.88 22.81 2.23
N GLY A 135 -8.71 22.84 1.58
CA GLY A 135 -7.64 23.82 1.87
C GLY A 135 -7.61 25.02 0.94
N ARG A 136 -8.52 25.11 -0.02
CA ARG A 136 -8.44 26.10 -1.10
C ARG A 136 -8.79 27.51 -0.66
N GLY A 137 -9.86 27.71 0.13
CA GLY A 137 -10.43 29.03 0.36
C GLY A 137 -10.79 29.70 -0.98
N ASP A 138 -10.39 30.96 -1.17
CA ASP A 138 -10.60 31.73 -2.41
C ASP A 138 -9.50 31.54 -3.48
N LYS A 139 -8.50 30.66 -3.21
CA LYS A 139 -7.39 30.41 -4.13
C LYS A 139 -7.85 29.55 -5.32
N ARG A 140 -7.19 29.70 -6.46
CA ARG A 140 -7.35 28.77 -7.58
C ARG A 140 -6.72 27.41 -7.22
N PRO A 141 -7.21 26.29 -7.79
CA PRO A 141 -6.67 24.95 -7.53
C PRO A 141 -5.15 24.87 -7.71
N GLU A 142 -4.64 25.47 -8.79
CA GLU A 142 -3.21 25.49 -9.16
C GLU A 142 -2.32 26.24 -8.16
N GLU A 143 -2.88 27.13 -7.35
CA GLU A 143 -2.15 27.90 -6.33
C GLU A 143 -2.00 27.12 -5.02
N THR A 144 -2.67 25.97 -4.91
CA THR A 144 -2.62 25.16 -3.69
C THR A 144 -1.34 24.33 -3.59
N PRO A 145 -0.78 24.13 -2.39
CA PRO A 145 0.38 23.25 -2.21
C PRO A 145 0.12 21.81 -2.66
N VAL A 146 -1.13 21.36 -2.55
CA VAL A 146 -1.57 20.02 -2.98
C VAL A 146 -1.43 19.87 -4.49
N PHE A 147 -1.88 20.85 -5.26
CA PHE A 147 -1.78 20.83 -6.73
C PHE A 147 -0.32 20.78 -7.21
N ARG A 148 0.56 21.58 -6.60
CA ARG A 148 2.00 21.55 -6.91
C ARG A 148 2.63 20.18 -6.67
N ARG A 149 2.27 19.52 -5.55
CA ARG A 149 2.74 18.15 -5.29
C ARG A 149 2.15 17.13 -6.25
N LEU A 150 0.86 17.27 -6.62
CA LEU A 150 0.24 16.41 -7.61
C LEU A 150 0.92 16.53 -8.97
N SER A 151 1.28 17.75 -9.41
CA SER A 151 2.04 17.97 -10.64
C SER A 151 3.37 17.23 -10.64
N SER A 152 4.07 17.18 -9.49
CA SER A 152 5.30 16.39 -9.35
C SER A 152 5.06 14.88 -9.43
N VAL A 153 3.92 14.38 -8.93
CA VAL A 153 3.52 12.97 -9.08
C VAL A 153 3.30 12.63 -10.55
N VAL A 154 2.56 13.49 -11.27
CA VAL A 154 2.24 13.27 -12.70
C VAL A 154 3.50 13.37 -13.58
N ALA A 155 4.42 14.27 -13.24
CA ALA A 155 5.67 14.47 -13.98
C ALA A 155 6.80 13.51 -13.59
N ALA A 156 6.55 12.54 -12.69
CA ALA A 156 7.60 11.65 -12.21
C ALA A 156 8.21 10.80 -13.34
N PRO A 157 9.53 10.84 -13.56
CA PRO A 157 10.18 10.15 -14.68
C PRO A 157 10.41 8.65 -14.41
N ALA A 158 10.32 8.23 -13.13
CA ALA A 158 10.62 6.88 -12.71
C ALA A 158 9.78 6.50 -11.47
N PHE A 159 9.61 5.21 -11.23
CA PHE A 159 8.79 4.69 -10.14
C PHE A 159 9.24 5.18 -8.76
N ASP A 160 10.54 5.27 -8.51
CA ASP A 160 11.06 5.72 -7.22
C ASP A 160 10.79 7.22 -6.98
N ALA A 161 10.86 8.03 -8.04
CA ALA A 161 10.46 9.43 -7.98
C ALA A 161 8.96 9.58 -7.73
N LEU A 162 8.13 8.76 -8.40
CA LEU A 162 6.70 8.69 -8.15
C LEU A 162 6.40 8.36 -6.69
N ALA A 163 6.99 7.30 -6.15
CA ALA A 163 6.82 6.86 -4.77
C ALA A 163 7.23 7.96 -3.76
N HIS A 164 8.33 8.66 -4.06
CA HIS A 164 8.79 9.80 -3.26
C HIS A 164 7.76 10.93 -3.23
N HIS A 165 7.21 11.32 -4.38
CA HIS A 165 6.22 12.39 -4.47
C HIS A 165 4.88 12.01 -3.84
N LEU A 166 4.43 10.76 -4.01
CA LEU A 166 3.24 10.21 -3.36
C LEU A 166 3.32 10.34 -1.84
N ARG A 167 4.48 10.07 -1.25
CA ARG A 167 4.71 10.21 0.19
C ARG A 167 4.35 11.60 0.69
N GLY A 168 4.78 12.65 -0.03
CA GLY A 168 4.50 14.04 0.35
C GLY A 168 3.01 14.39 0.32
N ILE A 169 2.20 13.74 -0.55
CA ILE A 169 0.75 13.90 -0.56
C ILE A 169 0.11 13.09 0.57
N VAL A 170 0.58 11.87 0.80
CA VAL A 170 0.09 11.02 1.90
C VAL A 170 0.27 11.71 3.26
N ASP A 171 1.37 12.45 3.47
CA ASP A 171 1.58 13.23 4.68
C ASP A 171 0.52 14.33 4.87
N LEU A 172 0.07 14.94 3.77
CA LEU A 172 -1.02 15.91 3.83
C LEU A 172 -2.38 15.26 4.08
N LEU A 173 -2.62 14.08 3.52
CA LEU A 173 -3.84 13.30 3.77
C LEU A 173 -3.89 12.81 5.23
N GLU A 174 -2.75 12.40 5.78
CA GLU A 174 -2.61 12.00 7.19
C GLU A 174 -2.96 13.16 8.13
N ALA A 175 -2.36 14.32 7.91
CA ALA A 175 -2.63 15.53 8.71
C ALA A 175 -4.08 16.03 8.58
N ALA A 176 -4.76 15.74 7.47
CA ALA A 176 -6.16 16.09 7.23
C ALA A 176 -7.15 14.99 7.65
N GLU A 177 -6.65 13.84 8.11
CA GLU A 177 -7.42 12.63 8.46
C GLU A 177 -8.35 12.18 7.32
N MET A 178 -7.86 12.18 6.09
CA MET A 178 -8.64 11.89 4.89
C MET A 178 -8.35 10.49 4.36
N PRO A 179 -9.21 9.49 4.62
CA PRO A 179 -8.98 8.11 4.19
C PRO A 179 -9.12 7.94 2.68
N MET A 180 -8.40 6.94 2.15
CA MET A 180 -8.50 6.52 0.75
C MET A 180 -8.40 5.01 0.59
N ASP A 181 -8.65 4.49 -0.62
CA ASP A 181 -8.54 3.07 -0.94
C ASP A 181 -7.12 2.73 -1.43
N TYR A 182 -6.33 2.14 -0.57
CA TYR A 182 -4.97 1.70 -0.88
C TYR A 182 -4.91 0.52 -1.86
N GLY A 183 -5.99 -0.24 -2.00
CA GLY A 183 -6.10 -1.26 -3.03
C GLY A 183 -6.16 -0.63 -4.43
N LEU A 184 -6.90 0.48 -4.60
CA LEU A 184 -6.90 1.22 -5.85
C LEU A 184 -5.52 1.82 -6.12
N LEU A 185 -4.88 2.43 -5.13
CA LEU A 185 -3.53 2.95 -5.29
C LEU A 185 -2.54 1.85 -5.74
N ALA A 186 -2.61 0.64 -5.15
CA ALA A 186 -1.77 -0.48 -5.58
C ALA A 186 -2.00 -0.88 -7.04
N ALA A 187 -3.27 -0.89 -7.49
CA ALA A 187 -3.60 -1.16 -8.88
C ALA A 187 -3.05 -0.08 -9.82
N ASP A 188 -3.22 1.19 -9.47
CA ASP A 188 -2.70 2.32 -10.25
C ASP A 188 -1.16 2.27 -10.35
N LEU A 189 -0.48 1.93 -9.25
CA LEU A 189 0.98 1.75 -9.20
C LEU A 189 1.46 0.56 -10.05
N PHE A 190 0.67 -0.50 -10.11
CA PHE A 190 0.98 -1.65 -10.98
C PHE A 190 0.89 -1.25 -12.45
N GLU A 191 -0.21 -0.61 -12.87
CA GLU A 191 -0.43 -0.17 -14.25
C GLU A 191 0.59 0.89 -14.68
N TRP A 192 0.96 1.81 -13.80
CA TRP A 192 1.95 2.85 -14.07
C TRP A 192 3.31 2.30 -14.52
N GLN A 193 3.68 1.09 -14.08
CA GLN A 193 4.93 0.43 -14.46
C GLN A 193 4.86 -0.25 -15.84
N SER A 194 3.72 -0.21 -16.52
CA SER A 194 3.57 -0.76 -17.85
C SER A 194 4.03 0.26 -18.90
N PRO A 195 4.76 -0.16 -19.96
CA PRO A 195 5.08 0.74 -21.06
C PRO A 195 3.79 1.28 -21.69
N GLN A 196 3.73 2.57 -21.88
CA GLN A 196 2.66 3.22 -22.66
C GLN A 196 3.00 3.16 -24.14
#